data_fc50b06acb23ac8e4f93ca4bb0ae6678
#
_entry.id   fc50b06acb23ac8e4f93ca4bb0ae6678
#
_cell.length_a   1.000
_cell.length_b   1.000
_cell.length_c   1.000
_cell.angle_alpha   90.00
_cell.angle_beta   90.00
_cell.angle_gamma   90.00
#
_symmetry.space_group_name_H-M   'P 1'
#
loop_
_entity.id
_entity.type
_entity.pdbx_description
1 polymer ?
#
loop_
_entity_poly.entity_id
_entity_poly.type
_entity_poly.pdbx_seq_one_letter_code
_entity_poly.pdbx_strand_id
1 'polypeptide(L)'
;LTLLFSTSCYSSITTSTFIEQTKLYENPYWSKLLHYTNGESEIDSDNFFISKDGKTDLKKELFETINSLENGQNNVLCRFPLRVKWLKENIPSLEKDIVNYSCAELDEFLTLVDAKYVTMVFPTAHINSPASMYGHTFLRVSSNEETPLISNAVNFAAKTDDTNGLIFAYKGLFGEYEGRYSILPYYEKIKEYNNLEQRDIWEYDLDLTQDEIDRLVLHAFELKDSYSDYFFFKENCSYNILWLLEVARYDLDLVSHFTFKTVPLDSIKILKPYNLIKDSRFRYSNMRKMKNILEE
;
A
#
# COMPACT_ATOMS: atom_id res chain seq x y z
N LEU A 1 -23.12 64.09 0.71
CA LEU A 1 -21.96 63.18 0.72
C LEU A 1 -22.44 61.74 0.77
N THR A 2 -22.59 61.15 -0.42
CA THR A 2 -23.14 59.77 -0.58
C THR A 2 -21.95 58.80 -0.59
N LEU A 3 -21.77 58.04 0.50
CA LEU A 3 -20.78 56.97 0.60
C LEU A 3 -21.29 55.76 -0.22
N LEU A 4 -20.69 55.53 -1.36
CA LEU A 4 -20.81 54.29 -2.12
C LEU A 4 -20.00 53.19 -1.39
N PHE A 5 -20.69 52.30 -0.70
CA PHE A 5 -20.15 51.02 -0.28
C PHE A 5 -20.01 50.10 -1.50
N SER A 6 -18.78 49.95 -1.99
CA SER A 6 -18.46 48.87 -2.93
C SER A 6 -18.49 47.55 -2.20
N THR A 7 -19.58 46.83 -2.31
CA THR A 7 -19.65 45.40 -1.94
C THR A 7 -18.77 44.61 -2.90
N SER A 8 -17.56 44.32 -2.44
CA SER A 8 -16.68 43.35 -3.12
C SER A 8 -17.37 41.99 -3.12
N CYS A 9 -17.92 41.64 -4.27
CA CYS A 9 -18.49 40.33 -4.49
C CYS A 9 -17.33 39.31 -4.55
N TYR A 10 -17.00 38.70 -3.40
CA TYR A 10 -16.16 37.51 -3.40
C TYR A 10 -16.97 36.38 -4.06
N SER A 11 -16.76 36.19 -5.35
CA SER A 11 -17.22 35.01 -6.06
C SER A 11 -16.53 33.81 -5.41
N SER A 12 -17.28 32.99 -4.67
CA SER A 12 -16.77 31.68 -4.19
C SER A 12 -16.46 30.84 -5.41
N ILE A 13 -15.17 30.58 -5.62
CA ILE A 13 -14.72 29.64 -6.66
C ILE A 13 -15.34 28.29 -6.31
N THR A 14 -16.05 27.68 -7.23
CA THR A 14 -16.58 26.33 -7.03
C THR A 14 -15.42 25.34 -6.97
N THR A 15 -15.60 24.21 -6.25
CA THR A 15 -14.58 23.15 -6.14
C THR A 15 -14.11 22.70 -7.52
N SER A 16 -15.04 22.50 -8.47
CA SER A 16 -14.71 22.14 -9.85
C SER A 16 -13.81 23.16 -10.56
N THR A 17 -14.09 24.46 -10.40
CA THR A 17 -13.26 25.51 -10.98
C THR A 17 -11.85 25.54 -10.37
N PHE A 18 -11.76 25.31 -9.04
CA PHE A 18 -10.49 25.23 -8.34
C PHE A 18 -9.64 24.07 -8.87
N ILE A 19 -10.23 22.90 -9.04
CA ILE A 19 -9.54 21.70 -9.55
C ILE A 19 -9.02 21.92 -10.97
N GLU A 20 -9.82 22.53 -11.84
CA GLU A 20 -9.41 22.84 -13.23
C GLU A 20 -8.27 23.85 -13.26
N GLN A 21 -8.29 24.87 -12.39
CA GLN A 21 -7.24 25.87 -12.32
C GLN A 21 -5.93 25.34 -11.75
N THR A 22 -6.00 24.47 -10.73
CA THR A 22 -4.83 23.90 -10.08
C THR A 22 -4.32 22.65 -10.77
N LYS A 23 -5.13 22.05 -11.65
CA LYS A 23 -4.88 20.76 -12.28
C LYS A 23 -4.50 19.66 -11.28
N LEU A 24 -5.22 19.62 -10.17
CA LEU A 24 -4.92 18.72 -9.05
C LEU A 24 -4.84 17.23 -9.47
N TYR A 25 -5.56 16.86 -10.54
CA TYR A 25 -5.50 15.51 -11.14
C TYR A 25 -4.15 15.19 -11.82
N GLU A 26 -3.29 16.19 -12.09
CA GLU A 26 -1.92 16.00 -12.58
C GLU A 26 -0.89 15.90 -11.44
N ASN A 27 -1.33 16.01 -10.16
CA ASN A 27 -0.44 15.88 -9.02
C ASN A 27 0.17 14.46 -8.95
N PRO A 28 1.50 14.33 -8.87
CA PRO A 28 2.16 13.02 -8.82
C PRO A 28 1.69 12.13 -7.67
N TYR A 29 1.28 12.70 -6.55
CA TYR A 29 0.79 11.91 -5.43
C TYR A 29 -0.60 11.32 -5.70
N TRP A 30 -1.47 12.03 -6.45
CA TRP A 30 -2.75 11.48 -6.89
C TRP A 30 -2.56 10.23 -7.75
N SER A 31 -1.60 10.25 -8.68
CA SER A 31 -1.27 9.07 -9.49
C SER A 31 -0.69 7.93 -8.63
N LYS A 32 0.10 8.24 -7.59
CA LYS A 32 0.59 7.23 -6.64
C LYS A 32 -0.54 6.58 -5.83
N LEU A 33 -1.50 7.35 -5.34
CA LEU A 33 -2.67 6.83 -4.62
C LEU A 33 -3.52 5.88 -5.47
N LEU A 34 -3.46 6.01 -6.79
CA LEU A 34 -4.18 5.17 -7.73
C LEU A 34 -3.32 4.09 -8.38
N HIS A 35 -2.07 3.91 -7.96
CA HIS A 35 -1.09 3.02 -8.60
C HIS A 35 -1.01 3.22 -10.12
N TYR A 36 -1.02 4.48 -10.55
CA TYR A 36 -1.13 4.85 -11.96
C TYR A 36 0.25 4.94 -12.61
N THR A 37 0.48 4.14 -13.64
CA THR A 37 1.73 4.10 -14.40
C THR A 37 1.42 3.82 -15.87
N ASN A 38 2.25 4.33 -16.78
CA ASN A 38 2.12 4.11 -18.22
C ASN A 38 0.73 4.38 -18.83
N GLY A 39 -0.06 5.28 -18.23
CA GLY A 39 -1.37 5.67 -18.75
C GLY A 39 -2.57 4.95 -18.14
N GLU A 40 -2.36 4.02 -17.20
CA GLU A 40 -3.42 3.32 -16.48
C GLU A 40 -2.99 2.90 -15.07
N SER A 41 -3.96 2.56 -14.24
CA SER A 41 -3.71 1.98 -12.92
C SER A 41 -3.37 0.49 -13.02
N GLU A 42 -2.41 0.04 -12.21
CA GLU A 42 -2.07 -1.38 -12.04
C GLU A 42 -3.09 -2.13 -11.15
N ILE A 43 -4.06 -1.43 -10.57
CA ILE A 43 -5.16 -2.08 -9.85
C ILE A 43 -6.24 -2.48 -10.86
N ASP A 44 -6.57 -3.78 -10.90
CA ASP A 44 -7.52 -4.35 -11.86
C ASP A 44 -8.95 -4.42 -11.31
N SER A 45 -9.10 -4.20 -10.04
CA SER A 45 -10.37 -4.26 -9.33
C SER A 45 -11.25 -3.04 -9.61
N ASP A 46 -12.34 -3.19 -10.36
CA ASP A 46 -13.28 -2.09 -10.68
C ASP A 46 -13.77 -1.35 -9.43
N ASN A 47 -13.90 -2.07 -8.34
CA ASN A 47 -14.36 -1.52 -7.08
C ASN A 47 -13.34 -0.58 -6.40
N PHE A 48 -12.09 -0.51 -6.85
CA PHE A 48 -11.09 0.44 -6.38
C PHE A 48 -11.31 1.86 -6.91
N PHE A 49 -12.12 2.01 -7.92
CA PHE A 49 -12.44 3.30 -8.56
C PHE A 49 -13.87 3.74 -8.25
N ILE A 50 -14.08 5.05 -8.21
CA ILE A 50 -15.40 5.67 -8.13
C ILE A 50 -15.94 5.89 -9.55
N SER A 51 -15.09 6.40 -10.43
CA SER A 51 -15.41 6.54 -11.85
C SER A 51 -15.28 5.20 -12.57
N LYS A 52 -16.19 4.93 -13.51
CA LYS A 52 -16.09 3.76 -14.40
C LYS A 52 -14.83 3.79 -15.27
N ASP A 53 -14.31 4.97 -15.57
CA ASP A 53 -13.08 5.17 -16.34
C ASP A 53 -11.87 5.43 -15.43
N GLY A 54 -12.01 5.30 -14.10
CA GLY A 54 -11.00 5.68 -13.11
C GLY A 54 -9.67 4.94 -13.27
N LYS A 55 -9.70 3.72 -13.83
CA LYS A 55 -8.50 2.95 -14.15
C LYS A 55 -7.61 3.65 -15.18
N THR A 56 -8.19 4.41 -16.12
CA THR A 56 -7.48 5.04 -17.26
C THR A 56 -7.55 6.56 -17.29
N ASP A 57 -8.34 7.17 -16.41
CA ASP A 57 -8.59 8.62 -16.41
C ASP A 57 -8.53 9.21 -14.99
N LEU A 58 -7.34 9.66 -14.59
CA LEU A 58 -7.06 10.29 -13.30
C LEU A 58 -7.97 11.49 -13.02
N LYS A 59 -8.31 12.25 -14.08
CA LYS A 59 -9.16 13.44 -13.96
C LYS A 59 -10.58 13.05 -13.61
N LYS A 60 -11.17 12.10 -14.33
CA LYS A 60 -12.52 11.61 -14.05
C LYS A 60 -12.61 10.99 -12.66
N GLU A 61 -11.62 10.19 -12.25
CA GLU A 61 -11.58 9.60 -10.91
C GLU A 61 -11.57 10.67 -9.82
N LEU A 62 -10.76 11.73 -9.98
CA LEU A 62 -10.73 12.85 -9.04
C LEU A 62 -12.09 13.55 -8.93
N PHE A 63 -12.69 13.89 -10.09
CA PHE A 63 -13.97 14.59 -10.11
C PHE A 63 -15.11 13.76 -9.53
N GLU A 64 -15.21 12.47 -9.86
CA GLU A 64 -16.25 11.57 -9.32
C GLU A 64 -16.05 11.32 -7.82
N THR A 65 -14.80 11.22 -7.35
CA THR A 65 -14.51 11.10 -5.92
C THR A 65 -15.00 12.33 -5.17
N ILE A 66 -14.71 13.53 -5.65
CA ILE A 66 -15.14 14.78 -5.01
C ILE A 66 -16.66 14.94 -5.09
N ASN A 67 -17.26 14.70 -6.26
CA ASN A 67 -18.70 14.75 -6.44
C ASN A 67 -19.42 13.80 -5.48
N SER A 68 -18.88 12.60 -5.28
CA SER A 68 -19.45 11.64 -4.31
C SER A 68 -19.35 12.14 -2.87
N LEU A 69 -18.26 12.81 -2.50
CA LEU A 69 -18.09 13.40 -1.17
C LEU A 69 -19.04 14.59 -0.94
N GLU A 70 -19.15 15.50 -1.91
CA GLU A 70 -20.08 16.67 -1.85
C GLU A 70 -21.55 16.25 -1.78
N ASN A 71 -21.90 15.12 -2.41
CA ASN A 71 -23.25 14.54 -2.35
C ASN A 71 -23.50 13.66 -1.09
N GLY A 72 -22.55 13.64 -0.14
CA GLY A 72 -22.72 12.93 1.13
C GLY A 72 -22.71 11.40 1.00
N GLN A 73 -22.03 10.86 -0.01
CA GLN A 73 -21.83 9.42 -0.13
C GLN A 73 -20.75 8.95 0.87
N ASN A 74 -21.19 8.73 2.10
CA ASN A 74 -20.30 8.40 3.23
C ASN A 74 -19.49 7.11 3.04
N ASN A 75 -19.95 6.19 2.19
CA ASN A 75 -19.20 5.00 1.84
C ASN A 75 -17.84 5.31 1.19
N VAL A 76 -17.73 6.38 0.39
CA VAL A 76 -16.46 6.81 -0.21
C VAL A 76 -15.47 7.24 0.86
N LEU A 77 -15.93 8.01 1.85
CA LEU A 77 -15.12 8.48 2.96
C LEU A 77 -14.56 7.32 3.79
N CYS A 78 -15.38 6.30 4.08
CA CYS A 78 -14.96 5.16 4.87
C CYS A 78 -14.09 4.17 4.08
N ARG A 79 -14.31 4.07 2.78
CA ARG A 79 -13.58 3.13 1.93
C ARG A 79 -12.21 3.63 1.50
N PHE A 80 -12.12 4.96 1.24
CA PHE A 80 -10.90 5.58 0.72
C PHE A 80 -10.38 6.69 1.66
N PRO A 81 -10.04 6.34 2.93
CA PRO A 81 -9.72 7.34 3.95
C PRO A 81 -8.46 8.13 3.63
N LEU A 82 -7.45 7.56 2.96
CA LEU A 82 -6.24 8.28 2.59
C LEU A 82 -6.49 9.24 1.42
N ARG A 83 -7.26 8.81 0.41
CA ARG A 83 -7.66 9.70 -0.70
C ARG A 83 -8.44 10.89 -0.17
N VAL A 84 -9.36 10.67 0.76
CA VAL A 84 -10.15 11.74 1.38
C VAL A 84 -9.28 12.65 2.24
N LYS A 85 -8.35 12.09 3.03
CA LYS A 85 -7.37 12.88 3.80
C LYS A 85 -6.60 13.81 2.87
N TRP A 86 -6.02 13.28 1.80
CA TRP A 86 -5.27 14.05 0.82
C TRP A 86 -6.12 15.13 0.11
N LEU A 87 -7.36 14.80 -0.25
CA LEU A 87 -8.27 15.78 -0.87
C LEU A 87 -8.59 16.93 0.08
N LYS A 88 -8.84 16.68 1.37
CA LYS A 88 -9.05 17.71 2.38
C LYS A 88 -7.83 18.62 2.55
N GLU A 89 -6.63 18.05 2.53
CA GLU A 89 -5.38 18.80 2.64
C GLU A 89 -5.15 19.73 1.42
N ASN A 90 -5.63 19.37 0.23
CA ASN A 90 -5.41 20.11 -1.02
C ASN A 90 -6.60 20.95 -1.47
N ILE A 91 -7.81 20.71 -0.95
CA ILE A 91 -9.05 21.41 -1.31
C ILE A 91 -9.74 21.94 -0.04
N PRO A 92 -9.41 23.18 0.38
CA PRO A 92 -9.91 23.71 1.66
C PRO A 92 -11.44 23.82 1.77
N SER A 93 -12.17 23.86 0.64
CA SER A 93 -13.64 23.87 0.63
C SER A 93 -14.24 22.57 1.10
N LEU A 94 -13.61 21.41 0.83
CA LEU A 94 -14.11 20.09 1.19
C LEU A 94 -14.16 19.83 2.70
N GLU A 95 -13.33 20.49 3.49
CA GLU A 95 -13.31 20.30 4.94
C GLU A 95 -14.64 20.69 5.60
N LYS A 96 -15.37 21.65 5.02
CA LYS A 96 -16.66 22.14 5.53
C LYS A 96 -17.83 21.25 5.17
N ASP A 97 -17.73 20.53 4.06
CA ASP A 97 -18.83 19.75 3.50
C ASP A 97 -18.83 18.30 4.02
N ILE A 98 -17.68 17.81 4.49
CA ILE A 98 -17.56 16.48 5.08
C ILE A 98 -17.83 16.56 6.59
N VAL A 99 -19.08 16.41 6.98
CA VAL A 99 -19.51 16.30 8.39
C VAL A 99 -18.83 15.09 9.02
N ASN A 100 -18.47 15.18 10.31
CA ASN A 100 -17.88 14.10 11.12
C ASN A 100 -18.70 12.81 11.00
N TYR A 101 -18.33 11.95 10.05
CA TYR A 101 -18.92 10.64 9.87
C TYR A 101 -18.03 9.60 10.53
N SER A 102 -18.60 8.76 11.38
CA SER A 102 -17.90 7.64 12.01
C SER A 102 -17.87 6.46 11.03
N CYS A 103 -16.66 5.94 10.80
CA CYS A 103 -16.42 4.77 9.97
C CYS A 103 -16.05 3.60 10.88
N ALA A 104 -17.02 2.93 11.45
CA ALA A 104 -16.82 1.92 12.49
C ALA A 104 -15.78 0.85 12.11
N GLU A 105 -15.81 0.36 10.87
CA GLU A 105 -14.84 -0.63 10.38
C GLU A 105 -13.40 -0.06 10.32
N LEU A 106 -13.24 1.18 9.86
CA LEU A 106 -11.94 1.85 9.83
C LEU A 106 -11.44 2.12 11.25
N ASP A 107 -12.32 2.59 12.14
CA ASP A 107 -11.96 2.90 13.53
C ASP A 107 -11.54 1.63 14.29
N GLU A 108 -12.25 0.53 14.08
CA GLU A 108 -11.89 -0.79 14.63
C GLU A 108 -10.55 -1.27 14.06
N PHE A 109 -10.36 -1.17 12.76
CA PHE A 109 -9.11 -1.53 12.09
C PHE A 109 -7.92 -0.74 12.60
N LEU A 110 -8.03 0.58 12.70
CA LEU A 110 -6.94 1.44 13.20
C LEU A 110 -6.62 1.14 14.67
N THR A 111 -7.65 0.84 15.48
CA THR A 111 -7.47 0.46 16.89
C THR A 111 -6.75 -0.90 17.00
N LEU A 112 -7.09 -1.86 16.14
CA LEU A 112 -6.48 -3.18 16.12
C LEU A 112 -5.02 -3.14 15.66
N VAL A 113 -4.71 -2.35 14.65
CA VAL A 113 -3.36 -2.27 14.05
C VAL A 113 -2.44 -1.41 14.92
N ASP A 114 -2.91 -0.31 15.49
CA ASP A 114 -2.17 0.66 16.35
C ASP A 114 -0.70 0.82 15.92
N ALA A 115 -0.49 1.18 14.65
CA ALA A 115 0.82 1.17 14.00
C ALA A 115 1.71 2.32 14.51
N LYS A 116 2.87 1.99 15.07
CA LYS A 116 3.93 2.92 15.50
C LYS A 116 5.25 2.63 14.79
N TYR A 117 5.43 1.41 14.34
CA TYR A 117 6.67 0.92 13.72
C TYR A 117 6.36 0.09 12.50
N VAL A 118 7.19 0.24 11.47
CA VAL A 118 7.11 -0.56 10.24
C VAL A 118 8.44 -1.25 10.02
N THR A 119 8.40 -2.56 9.77
CA THR A 119 9.56 -3.38 9.47
C THR A 119 9.32 -4.10 8.15
N MET A 120 10.24 -3.99 7.20
CA MET A 120 10.24 -4.80 6.00
C MET A 120 10.80 -6.18 6.31
N VAL A 121 10.03 -7.21 6.01
CA VAL A 121 10.37 -8.61 6.34
C VAL A 121 10.67 -9.37 5.06
N PHE A 122 11.81 -10.04 5.04
CA PHE A 122 12.29 -10.82 3.91
C PHE A 122 12.63 -12.25 4.34
N PRO A 123 11.71 -13.22 4.19
CA PRO A 123 12.03 -14.64 4.24
C PRO A 123 12.90 -15.05 3.06
N THR A 124 14.02 -15.72 3.34
CA THR A 124 14.98 -16.15 2.30
C THR A 124 14.33 -17.08 1.28
N ALA A 125 14.95 -17.21 0.11
CA ALA A 125 14.49 -18.07 -0.97
C ALA A 125 14.25 -19.53 -0.50
N HIS A 126 13.21 -20.16 -1.06
CA HIS A 126 12.87 -21.55 -0.78
C HIS A 126 12.63 -22.31 -2.10
N ILE A 127 13.38 -23.38 -2.32
CA ILE A 127 13.45 -24.05 -3.64
C ILE A 127 12.18 -24.86 -3.95
N ASN A 128 11.40 -25.23 -2.93
CA ASN A 128 10.27 -26.17 -3.08
C ASN A 128 9.00 -25.56 -3.70
N SER A 129 8.98 -24.25 -3.93
CA SER A 129 7.86 -23.55 -4.57
C SER A 129 8.35 -22.51 -5.57
N PRO A 130 7.85 -22.49 -6.80
CA PRO A 130 8.21 -21.47 -7.79
C PRO A 130 7.97 -20.03 -7.31
N ALA A 131 6.89 -19.79 -6.59
CA ALA A 131 6.58 -18.46 -6.01
C ALA A 131 7.57 -18.04 -4.92
N SER A 132 8.10 -18.98 -4.16
CA SER A 132 9.04 -18.75 -3.05
C SER A 132 10.52 -18.82 -3.48
N MET A 133 10.77 -19.21 -4.73
CA MET A 133 12.14 -19.45 -5.24
C MET A 133 13.02 -18.20 -5.20
N TYR A 134 12.41 -17.02 -5.30
CA TYR A 134 13.13 -15.73 -5.22
C TYR A 134 13.05 -15.05 -3.86
N GLY A 135 12.39 -15.69 -2.89
CA GLY A 135 12.06 -15.09 -1.60
C GLY A 135 10.65 -14.49 -1.59
N HIS A 136 10.37 -13.80 -0.52
CA HIS A 136 9.12 -13.04 -0.37
C HIS A 136 9.40 -11.73 0.34
N THR A 137 8.52 -10.75 0.23
CA THR A 137 8.63 -9.48 0.94
C THR A 137 7.25 -9.05 1.42
N PHE A 138 7.16 -8.63 2.66
CA PHE A 138 5.95 -8.06 3.26
C PHE A 138 6.34 -7.08 4.36
N LEU A 139 5.37 -6.31 4.88
CA LEU A 139 5.60 -5.39 5.98
C LEU A 139 5.03 -5.96 7.27
N ARG A 140 5.77 -5.81 8.37
CA ARG A 140 5.24 -5.93 9.72
C ARG A 140 4.92 -4.52 10.22
N VAL A 141 3.71 -4.32 10.73
CA VAL A 141 3.27 -3.09 11.40
C VAL A 141 2.97 -3.41 12.87
N SER A 142 3.55 -2.67 13.78
CA SER A 142 3.48 -2.96 15.22
C SER A 142 3.29 -1.70 16.05
N SER A 143 2.60 -1.85 17.18
CA SER A 143 2.48 -0.82 18.21
C SER A 143 3.71 -0.75 19.12
N ASN A 144 4.48 -1.84 19.20
CA ASN A 144 5.64 -1.97 20.04
C ASN A 144 6.75 -2.78 19.33
N GLU A 145 8.00 -2.33 19.44
CA GLU A 145 9.17 -3.03 18.89
C GLU A 145 9.51 -4.31 19.67
N GLU A 146 9.22 -4.37 20.98
CA GLU A 146 9.63 -5.47 21.85
C GLU A 146 8.79 -6.73 21.69
N THR A 147 7.55 -6.62 21.19
CA THR A 147 6.61 -7.74 21.07
C THR A 147 6.19 -8.00 19.63
N PRO A 148 7.13 -8.37 18.73
CA PRO A 148 6.86 -8.46 17.30
C PRO A 148 5.78 -9.49 16.92
N LEU A 149 5.60 -10.56 17.71
CA LEU A 149 4.66 -11.64 17.36
C LEU A 149 3.18 -11.26 17.48
N ILE A 150 2.86 -10.22 18.25
CA ILE A 150 1.48 -9.70 18.37
C ILE A 150 1.17 -8.58 17.39
N SER A 151 2.08 -8.31 16.45
CA SER A 151 1.92 -7.31 15.39
C SER A 151 1.16 -7.86 14.18
N ASN A 152 0.87 -7.00 13.22
CA ASN A 152 0.19 -7.35 11.98
C ASN A 152 1.18 -7.39 10.81
N ALA A 153 0.92 -8.26 9.86
CA ALA A 153 1.61 -8.34 8.58
C ALA A 153 0.73 -7.77 7.47
N VAL A 154 1.23 -6.77 6.75
CA VAL A 154 0.66 -6.30 5.49
C VAL A 154 1.36 -7.03 4.38
N ASN A 155 0.64 -7.88 3.68
CA ASN A 155 1.17 -8.83 2.72
C ASN A 155 0.43 -8.71 1.38
N PHE A 156 1.17 -8.85 0.27
CA PHE A 156 0.59 -8.99 -1.07
C PHE A 156 1.01 -10.34 -1.65
N ALA A 157 0.05 -11.14 -2.09
CA ALA A 157 0.32 -12.48 -2.59
C ALA A 157 -0.72 -12.92 -3.63
N ALA A 158 -0.30 -13.81 -4.53
CA ALA A 158 -1.20 -14.47 -5.47
C ALA A 158 -2.22 -15.35 -4.72
N LYS A 159 -3.49 -15.23 -5.10
CA LYS A 159 -4.55 -16.15 -4.66
C LYS A 159 -4.56 -17.33 -5.62
N THR A 160 -4.21 -18.52 -5.13
CA THR A 160 -4.16 -19.74 -5.96
C THR A 160 -4.44 -20.99 -5.15
N ASP A 161 -5.14 -21.93 -5.79
CA ASP A 161 -5.37 -23.30 -5.33
C ASP A 161 -4.64 -24.31 -6.24
N ASP A 162 -3.83 -23.85 -7.20
CA ASP A 162 -3.14 -24.71 -8.16
C ASP A 162 -2.03 -25.51 -7.48
N THR A 163 -2.11 -26.83 -7.57
CA THR A 163 -1.11 -27.77 -7.03
C THR A 163 -0.11 -28.23 -8.10
N ASN A 164 -0.41 -28.03 -9.38
CA ASN A 164 0.47 -28.40 -10.50
C ASN A 164 1.51 -27.29 -10.73
N GLY A 165 2.78 -27.59 -10.45
CA GLY A 165 3.88 -26.63 -10.55
C GLY A 165 4.09 -26.03 -11.95
N LEU A 166 3.76 -26.73 -13.05
CA LEU A 166 3.88 -26.21 -14.41
C LEU A 166 2.77 -25.21 -14.72
N ILE A 167 1.53 -25.53 -14.34
CA ILE A 167 0.38 -24.62 -14.48
C ILE A 167 0.61 -23.38 -13.63
N PHE A 168 1.06 -23.58 -12.39
CA PHE A 168 1.38 -22.49 -11.48
C PHE A 168 2.44 -21.54 -12.05
N ALA A 169 3.54 -22.10 -12.61
CA ALA A 169 4.59 -21.30 -13.24
C ALA A 169 4.07 -20.54 -14.47
N TYR A 170 3.28 -21.21 -15.33
CA TYR A 170 2.72 -20.58 -16.52
C TYR A 170 1.82 -19.40 -16.16
N LYS A 171 0.82 -19.61 -15.31
CA LYS A 171 -0.11 -18.57 -14.89
C LYS A 171 0.59 -17.40 -14.19
N GLY A 172 1.57 -17.68 -13.34
CA GLY A 172 2.35 -16.65 -12.67
C GLY A 172 3.27 -15.85 -13.61
N LEU A 173 3.68 -16.42 -14.73
CA LEU A 173 4.43 -15.70 -15.75
C LEU A 173 3.55 -14.75 -16.58
N PHE A 174 2.30 -15.14 -16.82
CA PHE A 174 1.37 -14.42 -17.70
C PHE A 174 0.33 -13.57 -16.94
N GLY A 175 0.43 -13.46 -15.59
CA GLY A 175 -0.46 -12.60 -14.81
C GLY A 175 -1.88 -13.16 -14.64
N GLU A 176 -2.06 -14.48 -14.74
CA GLU A 176 -3.39 -15.11 -14.62
C GLU A 176 -3.85 -15.34 -13.16
N TYR A 177 -3.09 -14.84 -12.17
CA TYR A 177 -3.48 -14.87 -10.77
C TYR A 177 -3.87 -13.48 -10.26
N GLU A 178 -4.90 -13.44 -9.45
CA GLU A 178 -5.21 -12.26 -8.66
C GLU A 178 -4.21 -12.11 -7.51
N GLY A 179 -3.43 -11.05 -7.52
CA GLY A 179 -2.65 -10.58 -6.37
C GLY A 179 -3.53 -9.77 -5.44
N ARG A 180 -3.53 -10.09 -4.15
CA ARG A 180 -4.37 -9.39 -3.17
C ARG A 180 -3.57 -8.96 -1.96
N TYR A 181 -3.89 -7.77 -1.46
CA TYR A 181 -3.43 -7.34 -0.16
C TYR A 181 -4.18 -8.09 0.95
N SER A 182 -3.47 -8.44 1.98
CA SER A 182 -4.02 -9.04 3.18
C SER A 182 -3.33 -8.48 4.43
N ILE A 183 -4.10 -8.26 5.47
CA ILE A 183 -3.60 -7.85 6.78
C ILE A 183 -3.96 -8.96 7.74
N LEU A 184 -2.93 -9.57 8.33
CA LEU A 184 -3.06 -10.77 9.15
C LEU A 184 -2.05 -10.76 10.30
N PRO A 185 -2.29 -11.55 11.35
CA PRO A 185 -1.34 -11.62 12.47
C PRO A 185 0.05 -12.08 12.04
N TYR A 186 1.09 -11.35 12.45
CA TYR A 186 2.48 -11.62 12.06
C TYR A 186 2.95 -13.01 12.49
N TYR A 187 2.47 -13.53 13.61
CA TYR A 187 2.83 -14.87 14.09
C TYR A 187 2.46 -15.97 13.07
N GLU A 188 1.41 -15.79 12.27
CA GLU A 188 1.02 -16.74 11.21
C GLU A 188 2.09 -16.81 10.13
N LYS A 189 2.64 -15.67 9.73
CA LYS A 189 3.75 -15.60 8.78
C LYS A 189 5.05 -16.19 9.34
N ILE A 190 5.33 -15.98 10.62
CA ILE A 190 6.46 -16.65 11.27
C ILE A 190 6.25 -18.16 11.32
N LYS A 191 5.06 -18.63 11.64
CA LYS A 191 4.74 -20.07 11.60
C LYS A 191 4.93 -20.64 10.20
N GLU A 192 4.44 -19.98 9.17
CA GLU A 192 4.57 -20.38 7.77
C GLU A 192 6.05 -20.46 7.37
N TYR A 193 6.76 -19.34 7.42
CA TYR A 193 8.12 -19.27 6.86
C TYR A 193 9.20 -19.88 7.74
N ASN A 194 9.22 -19.56 9.04
CA ASN A 194 10.30 -19.96 9.92
C ASN A 194 10.13 -21.41 10.44
N ASN A 195 8.90 -21.81 10.75
CA ASN A 195 8.65 -23.13 11.37
C ASN A 195 8.33 -24.22 10.34
N LEU A 196 7.46 -23.95 9.35
CA LEU A 196 7.06 -24.96 8.37
C LEU A 196 8.03 -25.04 7.18
N GLU A 197 8.35 -23.90 6.56
CA GLU A 197 9.23 -23.84 5.41
C GLU A 197 10.72 -23.79 5.77
N GLN A 198 11.06 -23.66 7.06
CA GLN A 198 12.42 -23.63 7.57
C GLN A 198 13.31 -22.54 6.91
N ARG A 199 12.73 -21.37 6.66
CA ARG A 199 13.40 -20.22 6.04
C ARG A 199 14.00 -19.32 7.11
N ASP A 200 15.20 -18.83 6.86
CA ASP A 200 15.76 -17.71 7.59
C ASP A 200 15.02 -16.42 7.20
N ILE A 201 14.91 -15.49 8.14
CA ILE A 201 14.17 -14.24 7.94
C ILE A 201 15.06 -13.05 8.27
N TRP A 202 15.14 -12.10 7.33
CA TRP A 202 15.68 -10.78 7.57
C TRP A 202 14.54 -9.80 7.89
N GLU A 203 14.73 -8.99 8.89
CA GLU A 203 13.83 -7.92 9.30
C GLU A 203 14.61 -6.59 9.21
N TYR A 204 14.07 -5.61 8.48
CA TYR A 204 14.65 -4.29 8.28
C TYR A 204 13.69 -3.25 8.84
N ASP A 205 14.05 -2.61 9.96
CA ASP A 205 13.25 -1.57 10.56
C ASP A 205 13.33 -0.30 9.71
N LEU A 206 12.18 0.24 9.33
CA LEU A 206 12.10 1.39 8.45
C LEU A 206 12.06 2.70 9.24
N ASP A 207 12.77 3.70 8.75
CA ASP A 207 12.79 5.06 9.30
C ASP A 207 11.65 5.86 8.68
N LEU A 208 10.45 5.67 9.23
CA LEU A 208 9.22 6.37 8.83
C LEU A 208 8.70 7.21 10.00
N THR A 209 8.21 8.41 9.68
CA THR A 209 7.47 9.24 10.64
C THR A 209 6.08 8.67 10.90
N GLN A 210 5.42 9.07 12.02
CA GLN A 210 4.07 8.60 12.31
C GLN A 210 3.07 8.94 11.20
N ASP A 211 3.15 10.12 10.59
CA ASP A 211 2.28 10.51 9.49
C ASP A 211 2.49 9.66 8.22
N GLU A 212 3.74 9.23 7.95
CA GLU A 212 4.04 8.27 6.88
C GLU A 212 3.50 6.87 7.18
N ILE A 213 3.60 6.43 8.45
CA ILE A 213 3.02 5.17 8.90
C ILE A 213 1.49 5.20 8.78
N ASP A 214 0.87 6.29 9.19
CA ASP A 214 -0.59 6.48 9.09
C ASP A 214 -1.05 6.42 7.62
N ARG A 215 -0.33 7.09 6.70
CA ARG A 215 -0.62 7.00 5.26
C ARG A 215 -0.52 5.58 4.73
N LEU A 216 0.53 4.85 5.11
CA LEU A 216 0.73 3.46 4.70
C LEU A 216 -0.43 2.57 5.17
N VAL A 217 -0.83 2.70 6.42
CA VAL A 217 -1.89 1.88 7.02
C VAL A 217 -3.27 2.21 6.42
N LEU A 218 -3.56 3.51 6.24
CA LEU A 218 -4.79 3.94 5.58
C LEU A 218 -4.86 3.41 4.14
N HIS A 219 -3.76 3.46 3.39
CA HIS A 219 -3.73 2.95 2.03
C HIS A 219 -3.84 1.42 1.97
N ALA A 220 -3.19 0.70 2.87
CA ALA A 220 -3.35 -0.74 2.98
C ALA A 220 -4.82 -1.13 3.28
N PHE A 221 -5.53 -0.30 4.05
CA PHE A 221 -6.97 -0.47 4.28
C PHE A 221 -7.78 -0.25 2.99
N GLU A 222 -7.46 0.77 2.19
CA GLU A 222 -8.13 1.03 0.90
C GLU A 222 -7.98 -0.15 -0.09
N LEU A 223 -6.84 -0.83 -0.03
CA LEU A 223 -6.47 -1.91 -0.95
C LEU A 223 -6.99 -3.30 -0.53
N LYS A 224 -7.49 -3.48 0.70
CA LYS A 224 -7.86 -4.79 1.27
C LYS A 224 -8.85 -5.61 0.42
N ASP A 225 -9.78 -4.94 -0.27
CA ASP A 225 -10.82 -5.57 -1.09
C ASP A 225 -10.52 -5.51 -2.59
N SER A 226 -9.31 -5.06 -2.96
CA SER A 226 -8.88 -4.89 -4.33
C SER A 226 -7.95 -6.01 -4.78
N TYR A 227 -7.77 -6.16 -6.08
CA TYR A 227 -6.80 -7.06 -6.66
C TYR A 227 -6.08 -6.39 -7.84
N SER A 228 -4.91 -6.92 -8.14
CA SER A 228 -4.14 -6.64 -9.35
C SER A 228 -3.70 -7.96 -9.97
N ASP A 229 -3.43 -8.01 -11.25
CA ASP A 229 -2.80 -9.15 -11.89
C ASP A 229 -1.42 -9.42 -11.27
N TYR A 230 -1.16 -10.66 -10.90
CA TYR A 230 0.08 -11.03 -10.21
C TYR A 230 1.08 -11.67 -11.17
N PHE A 231 2.17 -10.97 -11.42
CA PHE A 231 3.29 -11.44 -12.24
C PHE A 231 4.47 -11.83 -11.36
N PHE A 232 4.99 -13.05 -11.50
CA PHE A 232 6.12 -13.52 -10.68
C PHE A 232 7.36 -12.64 -10.78
N PHE A 233 7.61 -12.01 -11.91
CA PHE A 233 8.81 -11.23 -12.14
C PHE A 233 8.62 -9.71 -12.11
N LYS A 234 7.42 -9.20 -12.27
CA LYS A 234 7.20 -7.76 -12.35
C LYS A 234 6.34 -7.27 -11.18
N GLU A 235 5.06 -7.47 -11.24
CA GLU A 235 4.07 -6.95 -10.28
C GLU A 235 3.83 -7.96 -9.15
N ASN A 236 4.91 -8.40 -8.50
CA ASN A 236 4.91 -9.37 -7.42
C ASN A 236 4.77 -8.71 -6.03
N CYS A 237 4.95 -9.52 -4.98
CA CYS A 237 4.87 -9.03 -3.59
C CYS A 237 5.81 -7.85 -3.32
N SER A 238 7.06 -7.92 -3.77
CA SER A 238 8.05 -6.87 -3.52
C SER A 238 7.69 -5.56 -4.20
N TYR A 239 7.26 -5.61 -5.44
CA TYR A 239 6.83 -4.45 -6.20
C TYR A 239 5.65 -3.74 -5.53
N ASN A 240 4.63 -4.49 -5.15
CA ASN A 240 3.45 -3.95 -4.49
C ASN A 240 3.74 -3.41 -3.07
N ILE A 241 4.71 -3.99 -2.35
CA ILE A 241 5.18 -3.43 -1.08
C ILE A 241 5.94 -2.10 -1.28
N LEU A 242 6.70 -1.96 -2.37
CA LEU A 242 7.36 -0.69 -2.69
C LEU A 242 6.34 0.42 -3.02
N TRP A 243 5.23 0.09 -3.68
CA TRP A 243 4.11 1.03 -3.88
C TRP A 243 3.57 1.58 -2.56
N LEU A 244 3.35 0.72 -1.55
CA LEU A 244 2.91 1.18 -0.23
C LEU A 244 3.90 2.17 0.40
N LEU A 245 5.21 1.96 0.22
CA LEU A 245 6.24 2.87 0.73
C LEU A 245 6.24 4.20 -0.02
N GLU A 246 6.02 4.21 -1.34
CA GLU A 246 5.89 5.45 -2.11
C GLU A 246 4.65 6.26 -1.73
N VAL A 247 3.56 5.59 -1.40
CA VAL A 247 2.34 6.25 -0.89
C VAL A 247 2.57 6.78 0.53
N ALA A 248 3.33 6.08 1.35
CA ALA A 248 3.69 6.52 2.69
C ALA A 248 4.55 7.80 2.65
N ARG A 249 5.61 7.81 1.84
CA ARG A 249 6.55 8.92 1.66
C ARG A 249 6.54 9.36 0.20
N TYR A 250 5.87 10.46 -0.10
CA TYR A 250 5.50 10.90 -1.46
C TYR A 250 6.69 11.27 -2.37
N ASP A 251 7.86 11.57 -1.81
CA ASP A 251 9.08 11.92 -2.56
C ASP A 251 9.93 10.69 -2.95
N LEU A 252 9.52 9.48 -2.55
CA LEU A 252 10.15 8.25 -3.00
C LEU A 252 9.79 7.94 -4.46
N ASP A 253 10.78 7.44 -5.17
CA ASP A 253 10.65 6.84 -6.50
C ASP A 253 11.32 5.46 -6.46
N LEU A 254 10.56 4.43 -6.17
CA LEU A 254 11.06 3.07 -5.96
C LEU A 254 10.64 2.14 -7.08
N VAL A 255 9.36 2.19 -7.48
CA VAL A 255 8.79 1.24 -8.46
C VAL A 255 9.25 1.50 -9.89
N SER A 256 9.54 2.77 -10.25
CA SER A 256 10.01 3.13 -11.59
C SER A 256 11.33 2.45 -11.99
N HIS A 257 12.15 2.05 -10.99
CA HIS A 257 13.41 1.35 -11.19
C HIS A 257 13.23 -0.11 -11.66
N PHE A 258 12.02 -0.66 -11.59
CA PHE A 258 11.72 -2.06 -11.90
C PHE A 258 10.88 -2.21 -13.17
N THR A 259 11.49 -2.02 -14.33
CA THR A 259 10.80 -2.08 -15.62
C THR A 259 10.53 -3.51 -16.11
N PHE A 260 11.42 -4.46 -15.80
CA PHE A 260 11.33 -5.83 -16.30
C PHE A 260 11.14 -6.87 -15.20
N LYS A 261 11.78 -6.65 -14.05
CA LYS A 261 11.83 -7.67 -13.01
C LYS A 261 12.08 -7.01 -11.65
N THR A 262 11.27 -7.42 -10.67
CA THR A 262 11.44 -7.07 -9.26
C THR A 262 11.80 -8.32 -8.48
N VAL A 263 13.01 -8.36 -7.93
CA VAL A 263 13.44 -9.45 -7.05
C VAL A 263 13.38 -8.95 -5.60
N PRO A 264 12.89 -9.77 -4.66
CA PRO A 264 12.77 -9.36 -3.24
C PRO A 264 14.05 -8.77 -2.64
N LEU A 265 15.22 -9.29 -3.01
CA LEU A 265 16.50 -8.74 -2.54
C LEU A 265 16.78 -7.32 -3.09
N ASP A 266 16.36 -7.04 -4.31
CA ASP A 266 16.57 -5.72 -4.93
C ASP A 266 15.63 -4.67 -4.32
N SER A 267 14.43 -5.08 -3.86
CA SER A 267 13.53 -4.18 -3.12
C SER A 267 14.13 -3.66 -1.81
N ILE A 268 15.04 -4.43 -1.19
CA ILE A 268 15.77 -3.97 -0.01
C ILE A 268 16.90 -3.02 -0.40
N LYS A 269 17.61 -3.32 -1.50
CA LYS A 269 18.74 -2.48 -1.97
C LYS A 269 18.29 -1.08 -2.36
N ILE A 270 17.12 -0.96 -3.00
CA ILE A 270 16.60 0.34 -3.46
C ILE A 270 16.25 1.29 -2.29
N LEU A 271 16.02 0.78 -1.09
CA LEU A 271 15.73 1.61 0.09
C LEU A 271 16.95 2.33 0.64
N LYS A 272 18.17 1.80 0.40
CA LYS A 272 19.41 2.34 0.98
C LYS A 272 19.72 3.78 0.58
N PRO A 273 19.61 4.19 -0.71
CA PRO A 273 19.85 5.57 -1.12
C PRO A 273 18.95 6.59 -0.42
N TYR A 274 17.76 6.16 0.00
CA TYR A 274 16.77 7.02 0.68
C TYR A 274 16.91 7.01 2.20
N ASN A 275 17.91 6.31 2.76
CA ASN A 275 18.10 6.13 4.21
C ASN A 275 16.85 5.61 4.93
N LEU A 276 16.07 4.75 4.24
CA LEU A 276 14.83 4.19 4.78
C LEU A 276 15.06 3.05 5.78
N ILE A 277 16.25 2.48 5.85
CA ILE A 277 16.57 1.37 6.76
C ILE A 277 17.31 1.93 7.97
N LYS A 278 16.67 1.83 9.14
CA LYS A 278 17.23 2.27 10.43
C LYS A 278 18.08 1.18 11.09
N ASP A 279 17.60 -0.06 11.08
CA ASP A 279 18.26 -1.22 11.67
C ASP A 279 17.89 -2.49 10.92
N SER A 280 18.65 -3.58 11.16
CA SER A 280 18.37 -4.88 10.57
C SER A 280 18.62 -6.02 11.54
N ARG A 281 17.73 -7.01 11.54
CA ARG A 281 17.81 -8.20 12.37
C ARG A 281 17.71 -9.47 11.53
N PHE A 282 18.40 -10.50 11.98
CA PHE A 282 18.39 -11.81 11.34
C PHE A 282 17.82 -12.87 12.27
N ARG A 283 16.81 -13.59 11.79
CA ARG A 283 16.17 -14.69 12.50
C ARG A 283 16.51 -16.01 11.82
N TYR A 284 17.23 -16.87 12.52
CA TYR A 284 17.50 -18.23 12.04
C TYR A 284 16.23 -19.08 11.99
N SER A 285 16.11 -19.93 10.97
CA SER A 285 15.13 -21.01 10.93
C SER A 285 15.36 -21.99 12.09
N ASN A 286 14.32 -22.74 12.46
CA ASN A 286 14.45 -23.73 13.53
C ASN A 286 15.47 -24.82 13.19
N MET A 287 15.52 -25.27 11.92
CA MET A 287 16.52 -26.22 11.45
C MET A 287 17.95 -25.69 11.62
N ARG A 288 18.19 -24.42 11.26
CA ARG A 288 19.51 -23.81 11.38
C ARG A 288 19.92 -23.60 12.84
N LYS A 289 18.97 -23.25 13.73
CA LYS A 289 19.23 -23.18 15.16
C LYS A 289 19.64 -24.53 15.73
N MET A 290 18.92 -25.61 15.37
CA MET A 290 19.27 -26.96 15.82
C MET A 290 20.65 -27.38 15.31
N LYS A 291 20.96 -27.09 14.04
CA LYS A 291 22.28 -27.39 13.48
C LYS A 291 23.40 -26.69 14.22
N ASN A 292 23.26 -25.39 14.49
CA ASN A 292 24.26 -24.62 15.22
C ASN A 292 24.50 -25.18 16.64
N ILE A 293 23.43 -25.58 17.35
CA ILE A 293 23.57 -26.22 18.68
C ILE A 293 24.29 -27.57 18.64
N LEU A 294 24.16 -28.32 17.54
CA LEU A 294 24.83 -29.63 17.40
C LEU A 294 26.30 -29.50 16.98
N GLU A 295 26.71 -28.35 16.45
CA GLU A 295 28.10 -28.05 16.02
C GLU A 295 28.92 -27.36 17.12
N GLU A 296 28.27 -26.86 18.20
CA GLU A 296 28.89 -26.37 19.44
C GLU A 296 29.21 -27.55 20.41
#